data_80fedbc1b5398484bb7f9493b65ef489
#
_entry.id   80fedbc1b5398484bb7f9493b65ef489
#
_cell.length_a   1.000
_cell.length_b   1.000
_cell.length_c   1.000
_cell.angle_alpha   90.00
_cell.angle_beta   90.00
_cell.angle_gamma   90.00
#
_symmetry.space_group_name_H-M   'P 1'
#
loop_
_entity.id
_entity.type
_entity.pdbx_description
1 polymer ?
#
loop_
_entity_poly.entity_id
_entity_poly.type
_entity_poly.pdbx_seq_one_letter_code
_entity_poly.pdbx_strand_id
1 'polypeptide(L)'
;MSSSEVQKHPVIVLVEEEASERQAIARHLQDAGFAVIEATDTNEAMSFLEQRSDVQGLVTDAHVPGKIDGFELAGVVRKRWPTIAVVMMSGHSDASSGPVPEGSEFIAKPYLLSHLVPVLNRLIGRAG
;
A
#
# COMPACT_ATOMS: atom_id res chain seq x y z
N MET A 1 -4.67 28.66 -6.39
CA MET A 1 -4.15 27.32 -6.61
C MET A 1 -5.26 26.31 -6.70
N SER A 2 -5.18 25.46 -7.69
CA SER A 2 -6.24 24.47 -7.88
C SER A 2 -6.02 23.26 -7.00
N SER A 3 -7.10 22.59 -6.65
CA SER A 3 -7.04 21.39 -5.86
C SER A 3 -6.33 20.25 -6.59
N SER A 4 -6.19 20.33 -7.91
CA SER A 4 -5.50 19.30 -8.66
C SER A 4 -4.02 19.24 -8.35
N GLU A 5 -3.44 20.33 -7.87
CA GLU A 5 -2.05 20.30 -7.45
C GLU A 5 -1.84 19.50 -6.19
N VAL A 6 -2.83 19.53 -5.29
CA VAL A 6 -2.77 18.74 -4.08
C VAL A 6 -2.82 17.24 -4.40
N GLN A 7 -3.53 16.88 -5.49
CA GLN A 7 -3.72 15.50 -5.91
C GLN A 7 -2.60 14.98 -6.80
N LYS A 8 -1.62 15.82 -7.11
CA LYS A 8 -0.59 15.49 -8.07
C LYS A 8 0.23 14.29 -7.69
N HIS A 9 0.48 14.13 -6.39
CA HIS A 9 1.30 13.05 -5.87
C HIS A 9 0.53 12.33 -4.78
N PRO A 10 -0.32 11.37 -5.15
CA PRO A 10 -1.05 10.62 -4.13
C PRO A 10 -0.08 9.96 -3.15
N VAL A 11 -0.41 10.01 -1.88
CA VAL A 11 0.46 9.52 -0.83
C VAL A 11 0.17 8.05 -0.56
N ILE A 12 1.20 7.23 -0.62
CA ILE A 12 1.12 5.79 -0.40
C ILE A 12 1.96 5.44 0.82
N VAL A 13 1.40 4.69 1.76
CA VAL A 13 2.17 4.07 2.83
C VAL A 13 2.58 2.69 2.34
N LEU A 14 3.87 2.44 2.31
CA LEU A 14 4.44 1.18 1.83
C LEU A 14 5.05 0.45 3.02
N VAL A 15 4.58 -0.78 3.26
CA VAL A 15 5.03 -1.58 4.40
C VAL A 15 5.77 -2.80 3.89
N GLU A 16 7.06 -2.84 4.15
CA GLU A 16 7.93 -3.93 3.72
C GLU A 16 9.14 -3.96 4.64
N GLU A 17 9.40 -5.09 5.26
CA GLU A 17 10.51 -5.21 6.21
C GLU A 17 11.86 -5.18 5.51
N GLU A 18 11.98 -5.84 4.39
CA GLU A 18 13.27 -6.01 3.71
C GLU A 18 13.64 -4.72 2.97
N ALA A 19 14.76 -4.12 3.37
CA ALA A 19 15.12 -2.78 2.92
C ALA A 19 15.30 -2.66 1.42
N SER A 20 15.96 -3.62 0.77
CA SER A 20 16.21 -3.49 -0.65
C SER A 20 14.93 -3.64 -1.46
N GLU A 21 14.03 -4.54 -1.06
CA GLU A 21 12.73 -4.66 -1.71
C GLU A 21 11.90 -3.39 -1.50
N ARG A 22 11.90 -2.88 -0.27
CA ARG A 22 11.12 -1.68 0.05
C ARG A 22 11.59 -0.49 -0.78
N GLN A 23 12.90 -0.32 -0.88
CA GLN A 23 13.45 0.80 -1.64
C GLN A 23 13.16 0.66 -3.13
N ALA A 24 13.22 -0.54 -3.66
CA ALA A 24 12.91 -0.77 -5.07
C ALA A 24 11.46 -0.45 -5.38
N ILE A 25 10.54 -0.89 -4.52
CA ILE A 25 9.12 -0.60 -4.70
C ILE A 25 8.85 0.90 -4.56
N ALA A 26 9.48 1.51 -3.55
CA ALA A 26 9.29 2.95 -3.32
C ALA A 26 9.75 3.75 -4.54
N ARG A 27 10.91 3.41 -5.10
CA ARG A 27 11.41 4.10 -6.28
C ARG A 27 10.48 3.92 -7.47
N HIS A 28 9.99 2.72 -7.66
CA HIS A 28 9.06 2.43 -8.75
C HIS A 28 7.79 3.30 -8.65
N LEU A 29 7.26 3.41 -7.43
CA LEU A 29 6.08 4.25 -7.19
C LEU A 29 6.40 5.73 -7.38
N GLN A 30 7.54 6.19 -6.88
CA GLN A 30 7.94 7.58 -7.03
C GLN A 30 8.12 7.95 -8.49
N ASP A 31 8.70 7.06 -9.29
CA ASP A 31 8.86 7.30 -10.72
C ASP A 31 7.51 7.41 -11.43
N ALA A 32 6.49 6.80 -10.87
CA ALA A 32 5.14 6.87 -11.43
C ALA A 32 4.32 8.05 -10.87
N GLY A 33 4.93 8.90 -10.05
CA GLY A 33 4.29 10.12 -9.56
C GLY A 33 3.64 10.00 -8.19
N PHE A 34 3.90 8.94 -7.44
CA PHE A 34 3.37 8.81 -6.08
C PHE A 34 4.37 9.36 -5.07
N ALA A 35 3.84 9.88 -3.96
CA ALA A 35 4.65 10.18 -2.79
C ALA A 35 4.60 8.94 -1.88
N VAL A 36 5.75 8.49 -1.39
CA VAL A 36 5.82 7.23 -0.65
C VAL A 36 6.31 7.47 0.77
N ILE A 37 5.60 6.91 1.74
CA ILE A 37 6.03 6.87 3.13
C ILE A 37 6.37 5.42 3.42
N GLU A 38 7.63 5.15 3.78
CA GLU A 38 8.11 3.80 3.98
C GLU A 38 7.94 3.40 5.44
N ALA A 39 7.42 2.20 5.66
CA ALA A 39 7.29 1.61 6.98
C ALA A 39 7.90 0.21 6.95
N THR A 40 8.57 -0.18 8.04
CA THR A 40 9.21 -1.48 8.13
C THR A 40 8.33 -2.51 8.84
N ASP A 41 7.31 -2.06 9.55
CA ASP A 41 6.38 -2.95 10.25
C ASP A 41 5.01 -2.30 10.34
N THR A 42 4.04 -3.07 10.85
CA THR A 42 2.66 -2.59 10.91
C THR A 42 2.47 -1.53 11.99
N ASN A 43 3.32 -1.49 13.01
CA ASN A 43 3.23 -0.44 14.03
C ASN A 43 3.55 0.92 13.44
N GLU A 44 4.62 1.00 12.64
CA GLU A 44 4.96 2.24 11.95
C GLU A 44 3.86 2.66 10.99
N ALA A 45 3.33 1.68 10.23
CA ALA A 45 2.28 1.98 9.27
C ALA A 45 1.06 2.58 9.96
N MET A 46 0.62 1.98 11.07
CA MET A 46 -0.52 2.49 11.82
C MET A 46 -0.27 3.90 12.32
N SER A 47 0.95 4.15 12.81
CA SER A 47 1.30 5.48 13.30
C SER A 47 1.16 6.53 12.21
N PHE A 48 1.67 6.25 11.01
CA PHE A 48 1.53 7.17 9.90
C PHE A 48 0.07 7.39 9.52
N LEU A 49 -0.70 6.31 9.45
CA LEU A 49 -2.11 6.40 9.07
C LEU A 49 -2.94 7.22 10.07
N GLU A 50 -2.61 7.08 11.35
CA GLU A 50 -3.35 7.81 12.39
C GLU A 50 -2.97 9.28 12.45
N GLN A 51 -1.76 9.63 12.06
CA GLN A 51 -1.27 11.00 12.12
C GLN A 51 -1.55 11.81 10.87
N ARG A 52 -1.84 11.16 9.75
CA ARG A 52 -2.00 11.84 8.48
C ARG A 52 -3.39 11.61 7.92
N SER A 53 -3.94 12.62 7.29
CA SER A 53 -5.25 12.52 6.64
C SER A 53 -5.14 12.50 5.12
N ASP A 54 -3.92 12.55 4.58
CA ASP A 54 -3.70 12.67 3.14
C ASP A 54 -3.30 11.36 2.47
N VAL A 55 -3.29 10.24 3.19
CA VAL A 55 -2.89 8.95 2.63
C VAL A 55 -4.01 8.43 1.74
N GLN A 56 -3.66 8.07 0.51
CA GLN A 56 -4.63 7.56 -0.46
C GLN A 56 -4.47 6.08 -0.74
N GLY A 57 -3.33 5.50 -0.38
CA GLY A 57 -3.13 4.08 -0.62
C GLY A 57 -2.23 3.45 0.43
N LEU A 58 -2.44 2.16 0.61
CA LEU A 58 -1.59 1.30 1.44
C LEU A 58 -1.14 0.13 0.59
N VAL A 59 0.17 -0.06 0.53
CA VAL A 59 0.76 -1.25 -0.11
C VAL A 59 1.52 -1.98 0.98
N THR A 60 1.09 -3.20 1.31
CA THR A 60 1.70 -3.93 2.41
C THR A 60 2.03 -5.36 2.03
N ASP A 61 3.22 -5.80 2.43
CA ASP A 61 3.53 -7.22 2.40
C ASP A 61 2.58 -7.93 3.36
N ALA A 62 2.10 -9.10 2.98
CA ALA A 62 1.21 -9.89 3.83
C ALA A 62 1.92 -10.38 5.09
N HIS A 63 3.23 -10.58 5.02
CA HIS A 63 4.02 -11.18 6.10
C HIS A 63 5.00 -10.17 6.68
N VAL A 64 4.49 -9.07 7.21
CA VAL A 64 5.33 -8.07 7.88
C VAL A 64 5.24 -8.23 9.38
N PRO A 65 6.30 -7.84 10.12
CA PRO A 65 6.27 -7.92 11.58
C PRO A 65 5.43 -6.80 12.18
N GLY A 66 5.21 -6.89 13.49
CA GLY A 66 4.46 -5.90 14.24
C GLY A 66 3.44 -6.60 15.12
N LYS A 67 2.62 -5.82 15.81
CA LYS A 67 1.56 -6.37 16.65
C LYS A 67 0.53 -7.15 15.85
N ILE A 68 0.33 -6.73 14.61
CA ILE A 68 -0.58 -7.40 13.68
C ILE A 68 0.21 -7.67 12.41
N ASP A 69 -0.27 -8.61 11.59
CA ASP A 69 0.38 -8.90 10.31
C ASP A 69 -0.23 -8.05 9.20
N GLY A 70 0.21 -8.27 7.96
CA GLY A 70 -0.27 -7.49 6.83
C GLY A 70 -1.74 -7.74 6.51
N PHE A 71 -2.23 -8.96 6.70
CA PHE A 71 -3.65 -9.26 6.50
C PHE A 71 -4.51 -8.50 7.49
N GLU A 72 -4.11 -8.49 8.75
CA GLU A 72 -4.85 -7.77 9.79
C GLU A 72 -4.77 -6.27 9.56
N LEU A 73 -3.61 -5.77 9.17
CA LEU A 73 -3.46 -4.35 8.85
C LEU A 73 -4.42 -3.94 7.73
N ALA A 74 -4.47 -4.73 6.67
CA ALA A 74 -5.37 -4.45 5.55
C ALA A 74 -6.82 -4.41 6.02
N GLY A 75 -7.20 -5.33 6.88
CA GLY A 75 -8.57 -5.36 7.43
C GLY A 75 -8.89 -4.13 8.25
N VAL A 76 -7.97 -3.71 9.11
CA VAL A 76 -8.15 -2.50 9.93
C VAL A 76 -8.31 -1.27 9.03
N VAL A 77 -7.46 -1.15 8.02
CA VAL A 77 -7.50 0.01 7.13
C VAL A 77 -8.80 0.05 6.33
N ARG A 78 -9.25 -1.10 5.84
CA ARG A 78 -10.51 -1.14 5.11
C ARG A 78 -11.69 -0.68 5.96
N LYS A 79 -11.65 -0.97 7.26
CA LYS A 79 -12.71 -0.58 8.18
C LYS A 79 -12.61 0.88 8.60
N ARG A 80 -11.43 1.33 8.98
CA ARG A 80 -11.25 2.66 9.57
C ARG A 80 -11.13 3.76 8.51
N TRP A 81 -10.55 3.45 7.39
CA TRP A 81 -10.32 4.43 6.32
C TRP A 81 -10.77 3.84 5.00
N PRO A 82 -12.08 3.73 4.77
CA PRO A 82 -12.59 3.01 3.59
C PRO A 82 -12.24 3.65 2.26
N THR A 83 -11.77 4.90 2.26
CA THR A 83 -11.35 5.56 1.03
C THR A 83 -9.91 5.27 0.65
N ILE A 84 -9.12 4.66 1.56
CA ILE A 84 -7.74 4.30 1.25
C ILE A 84 -7.75 3.02 0.41
N ALA A 85 -7.11 3.07 -0.75
CA ALA A 85 -6.92 1.88 -1.58
C ALA A 85 -5.93 0.94 -0.90
N VAL A 86 -6.23 -0.36 -0.86
CA VAL A 86 -5.38 -1.33 -0.20
C VAL A 86 -4.91 -2.37 -1.20
N VAL A 87 -3.60 -2.52 -1.31
CA VAL A 87 -2.96 -3.55 -2.12
C VAL A 87 -2.07 -4.38 -1.22
N MET A 88 -2.27 -5.68 -1.21
CA MET A 88 -1.41 -6.61 -0.49
C MET A 88 -0.49 -7.31 -1.48
N MET A 89 0.72 -7.61 -1.03
CA MET A 89 1.69 -8.32 -1.86
C MET A 89 2.28 -9.48 -1.07
N SER A 90 2.71 -10.51 -1.77
CA SER A 90 3.34 -11.66 -1.12
C SER A 90 4.25 -12.39 -2.09
N GLY A 91 5.41 -12.83 -1.60
CA GLY A 91 6.33 -13.64 -2.36
C GLY A 91 5.84 -15.08 -2.53
N HIS A 92 4.95 -15.50 -1.66
CA HIS A 92 4.28 -16.79 -1.77
C HIS A 92 2.89 -16.52 -2.33
N SER A 93 2.64 -16.73 -3.54
CA SER A 93 1.41 -16.36 -4.21
C SER A 93 0.15 -17.01 -3.64
N ASP A 94 0.18 -17.34 -2.38
CA ASP A 94 -0.88 -18.07 -1.71
C ASP A 94 -1.72 -17.14 -0.85
N ALA A 95 -2.78 -16.62 -1.42
CA ALA A 95 -3.69 -15.75 -0.70
C ALA A 95 -4.41 -16.49 0.42
N SER A 96 -4.37 -17.84 0.43
CA SER A 96 -5.03 -18.61 1.46
C SER A 96 -4.29 -18.59 2.79
N SER A 97 -3.06 -18.05 2.84
CA SER A 97 -2.35 -17.95 4.11
C SER A 97 -2.99 -16.92 5.05
N GLY A 98 -3.98 -16.18 4.59
CA GLY A 98 -4.76 -15.27 5.41
C GLY A 98 -5.89 -14.68 4.59
N PRO A 99 -6.86 -14.04 5.26
CA PRO A 99 -7.99 -13.44 4.55
C PRO A 99 -7.61 -12.12 3.90
N VAL A 100 -7.86 -12.00 2.60
CA VAL A 100 -7.71 -10.74 1.89
C VAL A 100 -9.02 -9.99 2.05
N PRO A 101 -9.02 -8.81 2.71
CA PRO A 101 -10.26 -8.10 2.96
C PRO A 101 -10.97 -7.70 1.67
N GLU A 102 -12.28 -7.73 1.73
CA GLU A 102 -13.09 -7.31 0.59
C GLU A 102 -12.75 -5.89 0.19
N GLY A 103 -12.58 -5.66 -1.11
CA GLY A 103 -12.19 -4.36 -1.62
C GLY A 103 -10.70 -4.15 -1.71
N SER A 104 -9.90 -5.08 -1.17
CA SER A 104 -8.44 -5.05 -1.32
C SER A 104 -8.02 -5.84 -2.54
N GLU A 105 -6.85 -5.49 -3.08
CA GLU A 105 -6.25 -6.25 -4.18
C GLU A 105 -5.04 -7.01 -3.65
N PHE A 106 -4.77 -8.16 -4.25
CA PHE A 106 -3.61 -8.98 -3.89
C PHE A 106 -2.75 -9.17 -5.15
N ILE A 107 -1.45 -8.92 -5.01
CA ILE A 107 -0.51 -9.09 -6.12
C ILE A 107 0.63 -10.00 -5.67
N ALA A 108 0.86 -11.09 -6.40
CA ALA A 108 2.03 -11.92 -6.17
C ALA A 108 3.28 -11.13 -6.56
N LYS A 109 4.34 -11.23 -5.75
CA LYS A 109 5.54 -10.43 -5.97
C LYS A 109 6.20 -10.59 -7.34
N PRO A 110 6.17 -11.77 -7.98
CA PRO A 110 6.72 -11.85 -9.34
C PRO A 110 6.08 -10.88 -10.33
N TYR A 111 4.83 -10.46 -10.07
CA TYR A 111 4.12 -9.55 -10.97
C TYR A 111 3.99 -8.15 -10.39
N LEU A 112 4.61 -7.88 -9.24
CA LEU A 112 4.36 -6.66 -8.49
C LEU A 112 4.66 -5.40 -9.30
N LEU A 113 5.88 -5.31 -9.85
CA LEU A 113 6.28 -4.08 -10.51
C LEU A 113 5.50 -3.81 -11.80
N SER A 114 4.99 -4.87 -12.45
CA SER A 114 4.22 -4.67 -13.67
C SER A 114 2.75 -4.34 -13.39
N HIS A 115 2.22 -4.74 -12.22
CA HIS A 115 0.79 -4.60 -11.93
C HIS A 115 0.47 -3.52 -10.90
N LEU A 116 1.45 -3.14 -10.08
CA LEU A 116 1.17 -2.30 -8.92
C LEU A 116 0.63 -0.92 -9.30
N VAL A 117 1.30 -0.24 -10.21
CA VAL A 117 0.88 1.12 -10.57
C VAL A 117 -0.48 1.13 -11.27
N PRO A 118 -0.75 0.25 -12.26
CA PRO A 118 -2.09 0.21 -12.84
C PRO A 118 -3.19 -0.10 -11.82
N VAL A 119 -2.93 -1.02 -10.88
CA VAL A 119 -3.91 -1.35 -9.86
C VAL A 119 -4.18 -0.16 -8.95
N LEU A 120 -3.11 0.50 -8.47
CA LEU A 120 -3.26 1.68 -7.64
C LEU A 120 -4.02 2.80 -8.34
N ASN A 121 -3.68 3.06 -9.60
CA ASN A 121 -4.37 4.10 -10.36
C ASN A 121 -5.85 3.80 -10.47
N ARG A 122 -6.20 2.54 -10.72
CA ARG A 122 -7.60 2.15 -10.81
C ARG A 122 -8.33 2.32 -9.48
N LEU A 123 -7.71 1.87 -8.39
CA LEU A 123 -8.34 1.91 -7.07
C LEU A 123 -8.48 3.34 -6.55
N ILE A 124 -7.52 4.19 -6.84
CA ILE A 124 -7.55 5.59 -6.40
C ILE A 124 -8.42 6.43 -7.34
N GLY A 125 -8.73 5.91 -8.52
CA GLY A 125 -9.50 6.65 -9.49
C GLY A 125 -8.67 7.63 -10.32
N ARG A 126 -7.36 7.42 -10.35
CA ARG A 126 -6.44 8.27 -11.07
C ARG A 126 -6.32 7.82 -12.52
N ALA A 127 -6.41 8.76 -13.44
CA ALA A 127 -6.17 8.47 -14.84
C ALA A 127 -4.70 8.14 -15.01
N GLY A 128 -4.43 7.02 -15.59
CA GLY A 128 -3.06 6.59 -15.65
C GLY A 128 -2.53 6.06 -16.85
#